data_fc37c0a9b256c19175ac83eac25d766e
#
_entry.id   fc37c0a9b256c19175ac83eac25d766e
#
_cell.length_a   1.000
_cell.length_b   1.000
_cell.length_c   1.000
_cell.angle_alpha   90.00
_cell.angle_beta   90.00
_cell.angle_gamma   90.00
#
_symmetry.space_group_name_H-M   'P 1'
#
loop_
_entity.id
_entity.type
_entity.pdbx_description
1 polymer ?
#
loop_
_entity_poly.entity_id
_entity_poly.type
_entity_poly.pdbx_seq_one_letter_code
_entity_poly.pdbx_strand_id
1 'polypeptide(L)'
;MASMAAASASKTAPSKATHVPFPSALNKSNKLLAESAAAAAPRTTWTREEIANIYNTPLLDLIYHSSTVHRRFHDPSEVQLCTLLSIKTGGCSEDCKYCAQSSRYDTGTKAEKIVQVDEVIEAAREAKANGSTRFCMGAAWRDMKGRKSNLRKISQMVKEVNEMGLESCVTLGMVDAEQMKQLKDAGLTAYNHNVDTSREFYPSVITTRSYDDRLQTIENVRDSGVKVCSGGILGLGETPDDHVGFLYTLATMPSHPESVPINRLVPIKGTPLGAEQEKIQIPFDAVLRTAATARIVMPSTIIRLAAGRYTMKETDQAMCFMAGVNAIFTGKKMLTTMCNGWDEDKELLRKWGLKPMKSFERTVKQPELEL
;
A
#
# COMPACT_ATOMS: atom_id res chain seq x y z
N MET A 1 21.93 66.16 -9.27
CA MET A 1 20.56 66.05 -9.81
C MET A 1 20.42 64.64 -10.33
N ALA A 2 19.86 63.75 -9.54
CA ALA A 2 19.63 62.35 -9.93
C ALA A 2 18.13 62.15 -10.06
N SER A 3 17.68 61.77 -11.26
CA SER A 3 16.29 61.50 -11.60
C SER A 3 15.90 60.11 -11.09
N MET A 4 14.91 60.05 -10.21
CA MET A 4 14.25 58.79 -9.79
C MET A 4 13.14 58.45 -10.80
N ALA A 5 13.34 57.35 -11.53
CA ALA A 5 12.31 56.78 -12.37
C ALA A 5 11.40 55.89 -11.50
N ALA A 6 10.12 56.22 -11.42
CA ALA A 6 9.09 55.45 -10.72
C ALA A 6 8.73 54.22 -11.57
N ALA A 7 8.88 53.03 -11.00
CA ALA A 7 8.39 51.77 -11.59
C ALA A 7 6.87 51.65 -11.34
N SER A 8 6.13 51.63 -12.43
CA SER A 8 4.67 51.38 -12.45
C SER A 8 4.41 49.88 -12.16
N ALA A 9 3.85 49.58 -10.99
CA ALA A 9 3.36 48.28 -10.68
C ALA A 9 2.02 48.00 -11.38
N SER A 10 2.03 47.13 -12.36
CA SER A 10 0.84 46.59 -13.01
C SER A 10 0.04 45.74 -12.01
N LYS A 11 -1.13 46.25 -11.59
CA LYS A 11 -2.12 45.45 -10.84
C LYS A 11 -2.82 44.50 -11.81
N THR A 12 -2.41 43.24 -11.79
CA THR A 12 -3.18 42.16 -12.42
C THR A 12 -4.51 42.00 -11.63
N ALA A 13 -5.63 42.14 -12.33
CA ALA A 13 -6.96 41.92 -11.77
C ALA A 13 -7.10 40.46 -11.31
N PRO A 14 -7.81 40.18 -10.20
CA PRO A 14 -8.03 38.82 -9.75
C PRO A 14 -8.82 38.04 -10.81
N SER A 15 -8.32 36.89 -11.20
CA SER A 15 -9.03 35.92 -12.05
C SER A 15 -10.37 35.63 -11.42
N LYS A 16 -11.46 35.81 -12.18
CA LYS A 16 -12.82 35.43 -11.76
C LYS A 16 -12.76 33.92 -11.45
N ALA A 17 -12.92 33.56 -10.18
CA ALA A 17 -13.18 32.20 -9.78
C ALA A 17 -14.39 31.71 -10.57
N THR A 18 -14.17 30.80 -11.51
CA THR A 18 -15.23 30.10 -12.21
C THR A 18 -15.96 29.27 -11.17
N HIS A 19 -17.18 29.68 -10.84
CA HIS A 19 -18.09 28.91 -10.02
C HIS A 19 -18.36 27.60 -10.76
N VAL A 20 -17.65 26.54 -10.34
CA VAL A 20 -17.96 25.18 -10.80
C VAL A 20 -19.31 24.83 -10.17
N PRO A 21 -20.37 24.64 -10.94
CA PRO A 21 -21.65 24.25 -10.37
C PRO A 21 -21.49 22.91 -9.66
N PHE A 22 -21.98 22.81 -8.43
CA PHE A 22 -22.11 21.56 -7.69
C PHE A 22 -22.95 20.59 -8.54
N PRO A 23 -22.39 19.50 -9.07
CA PRO A 23 -23.10 18.71 -10.05
C PRO A 23 -24.10 17.76 -9.39
N SER A 24 -25.13 17.39 -10.15
CA SER A 24 -26.04 16.25 -9.90
C SER A 24 -25.33 14.89 -9.65
N ALA A 25 -24.04 14.80 -9.90
CA ALA A 25 -23.16 13.70 -9.51
C ALA A 25 -23.11 13.46 -7.99
N LEU A 26 -23.30 14.48 -7.16
CA LEU A 26 -23.35 14.34 -5.69
C LEU A 26 -24.44 13.37 -5.23
N ASN A 27 -25.62 13.38 -5.86
CA ASN A 27 -26.72 12.50 -5.46
C ASN A 27 -26.45 11.03 -5.79
N LYS A 28 -25.76 10.72 -6.89
CA LYS A 28 -25.37 9.34 -7.25
C LYS A 28 -24.26 8.84 -6.35
N SER A 29 -23.24 9.65 -6.08
CA SER A 29 -22.15 9.32 -5.16
C SER A 29 -22.69 9.08 -3.75
N ASN A 30 -23.54 9.95 -3.22
CA ASN A 30 -24.10 9.80 -1.87
C ASN A 30 -24.93 8.54 -1.72
N LYS A 31 -25.65 8.11 -2.75
CA LYS A 31 -26.40 6.85 -2.75
C LYS A 31 -25.44 5.65 -2.70
N LEU A 32 -24.43 5.62 -3.56
CA LEU A 32 -23.41 4.54 -3.58
C LEU A 32 -22.64 4.47 -2.26
N LEU A 33 -22.32 5.63 -1.67
CA LEU A 33 -21.62 5.73 -0.40
C LEU A 33 -22.49 5.23 0.76
N ALA A 34 -23.78 5.56 0.77
CA ALA A 34 -24.74 5.06 1.75
C ALA A 34 -24.96 3.55 1.61
N GLU A 35 -25.09 3.04 0.38
CA GLU A 35 -25.23 1.62 0.10
C GLU A 35 -23.97 0.82 0.54
N SER A 36 -22.77 1.35 0.28
CA SER A 36 -21.52 0.72 0.73
C SER A 36 -21.39 0.72 2.25
N ALA A 37 -21.82 1.81 2.90
CA ALA A 37 -21.86 1.88 4.35
C ALA A 37 -22.93 0.95 4.95
N ALA A 38 -24.02 0.68 4.24
CA ALA A 38 -25.12 -0.20 4.68
C ALA A 38 -24.91 -1.67 4.32
N ALA A 39 -24.00 -2.01 3.39
CA ALA A 39 -23.82 -3.37 2.92
C ALA A 39 -23.42 -4.34 4.04
N ALA A 40 -24.10 -5.47 4.12
CA ALA A 40 -23.81 -6.53 5.09
C ALA A 40 -22.56 -7.36 4.72
N ALA A 41 -22.17 -7.35 3.45
CA ALA A 41 -21.01 -8.08 2.92
C ALA A 41 -20.21 -7.20 1.92
N PRO A 42 -18.89 -7.44 1.77
CA PRO A 42 -18.08 -6.75 0.77
C PRO A 42 -18.61 -7.02 -0.65
N ARG A 43 -18.76 -5.95 -1.43
CA ARG A 43 -19.21 -6.01 -2.82
C ARG A 43 -18.00 -6.13 -3.76
N THR A 44 -18.02 -7.10 -4.68
CA THR A 44 -16.97 -7.31 -5.71
C THR A 44 -17.43 -7.01 -7.14
N THR A 45 -18.67 -6.51 -7.31
CA THR A 45 -19.30 -6.21 -8.61
C THR A 45 -19.28 -4.73 -8.94
N TRP A 46 -18.22 -4.02 -8.54
CA TRP A 46 -18.03 -2.61 -8.84
C TRP A 46 -17.83 -2.38 -10.33
N THR A 47 -18.40 -1.31 -10.87
CA THR A 47 -18.00 -0.79 -12.17
C THR A 47 -16.90 0.28 -12.00
N ARG A 48 -16.10 0.47 -13.05
CA ARG A 48 -15.06 1.52 -13.04
C ARG A 48 -15.68 2.93 -12.87
N GLU A 49 -16.86 3.16 -13.46
CA GLU A 49 -17.58 4.41 -13.35
C GLU A 49 -18.03 4.68 -11.89
N GLU A 50 -18.54 3.67 -11.19
CA GLU A 50 -18.91 3.81 -9.77
C GLU A 50 -17.71 4.18 -8.91
N ILE A 51 -16.56 3.51 -9.11
CA ILE A 51 -15.33 3.84 -8.38
C ILE A 51 -14.82 5.24 -8.75
N ALA A 52 -14.91 5.65 -10.02
CA ALA A 52 -14.55 7.00 -10.45
C ALA A 52 -15.45 8.05 -9.79
N ASN A 53 -16.75 7.80 -9.68
CA ASN A 53 -17.69 8.70 -9.02
C ASN A 53 -17.36 8.85 -7.53
N ILE A 54 -17.01 7.74 -6.83
CA ILE A 54 -16.56 7.77 -5.44
C ILE A 54 -15.25 8.56 -5.32
N TYR A 55 -14.24 8.25 -6.14
CA TYR A 55 -12.92 8.88 -6.13
C TYR A 55 -12.99 10.39 -6.34
N ASN A 56 -13.89 10.86 -7.20
CA ASN A 56 -14.08 12.27 -7.53
C ASN A 56 -15.03 13.02 -6.60
N THR A 57 -15.58 12.36 -5.57
CA THR A 57 -16.38 13.03 -4.53
C THR A 57 -15.56 14.17 -3.89
N PRO A 58 -16.16 15.30 -3.47
CA PRO A 58 -15.47 16.34 -2.71
C PRO A 58 -14.67 15.73 -1.56
N LEU A 59 -13.41 16.14 -1.39
CA LEU A 59 -12.45 15.40 -0.56
C LEU A 59 -12.90 15.22 0.88
N LEU A 60 -13.47 16.26 1.50
CA LEU A 60 -13.94 16.17 2.89
C LEU A 60 -15.14 15.22 3.04
N ASP A 61 -16.06 15.22 2.07
CA ASP A 61 -17.19 14.28 2.05
C ASP A 61 -16.70 12.84 1.85
N LEU A 62 -15.73 12.65 0.94
CA LEU A 62 -15.09 11.36 0.71
C LEU A 62 -14.44 10.82 2.00
N ILE A 63 -13.70 11.64 2.73
CA ILE A 63 -13.08 11.27 4.01
C ILE A 63 -14.14 10.95 5.07
N TYR A 64 -15.20 11.75 5.16
CA TYR A 64 -16.30 11.50 6.10
C TYR A 64 -16.94 10.13 5.86
N HIS A 65 -17.31 9.83 4.63
CA HIS A 65 -17.91 8.53 4.27
C HIS A 65 -16.95 7.36 4.49
N SER A 66 -15.70 7.54 4.11
CA SER A 66 -14.64 6.54 4.35
C SER A 66 -14.45 6.26 5.85
N SER A 67 -14.42 7.30 6.67
CA SER A 67 -14.34 7.20 8.13
C SER A 67 -15.56 6.44 8.71
N THR A 68 -16.75 6.69 8.18
CA THR A 68 -17.98 6.00 8.58
C THR A 68 -17.89 4.51 8.26
N VAL A 69 -17.47 4.14 7.04
CA VAL A 69 -17.24 2.74 6.65
C VAL A 69 -16.17 2.10 7.54
N HIS A 70 -15.05 2.81 7.78
CA HIS A 70 -13.97 2.30 8.61
C HIS A 70 -14.46 1.91 10.01
N ARG A 71 -15.20 2.80 10.70
CA ARG A 71 -15.72 2.57 12.05
C ARG A 71 -16.72 1.42 12.14
N ARG A 72 -17.39 1.12 11.03
CA ARG A 72 -18.33 0.01 10.96
C ARG A 72 -17.61 -1.36 10.88
N PHE A 73 -16.50 -1.44 10.15
CA PHE A 73 -15.79 -2.70 9.90
C PHE A 73 -14.57 -2.91 10.79
N HIS A 74 -14.03 -1.86 11.41
CA HIS A 74 -12.82 -1.91 12.21
C HIS A 74 -12.96 -1.10 13.50
N ASP A 75 -12.10 -1.36 14.48
CA ASP A 75 -11.85 -0.42 15.56
C ASP A 75 -10.98 0.73 15.00
N PRO A 76 -11.49 1.97 14.94
CA PRO A 76 -10.76 3.08 14.33
C PRO A 76 -9.53 3.52 15.14
N SER A 77 -9.37 3.03 16.36
CA SER A 77 -8.19 3.28 17.18
C SER A 77 -7.07 2.27 16.93
N GLU A 78 -7.33 1.16 16.23
CA GLU A 78 -6.35 0.10 16.00
C GLU A 78 -5.57 0.29 14.70
N VAL A 79 -4.23 0.23 14.80
CA VAL A 79 -3.31 0.34 13.67
C VAL A 79 -2.37 -0.87 13.67
N GLN A 80 -2.35 -1.65 12.59
CA GLN A 80 -1.42 -2.76 12.44
C GLN A 80 0.00 -2.23 12.21
N LEU A 81 0.92 -2.60 13.10
CA LEU A 81 2.33 -2.29 12.98
C LEU A 81 3.06 -3.43 12.28
N CYS A 82 3.74 -3.11 11.17
CA CYS A 82 4.48 -4.08 10.38
C CYS A 82 5.94 -3.67 10.29
N THR A 83 6.86 -4.61 10.50
CA THR A 83 8.28 -4.42 10.18
C THR A 83 8.63 -5.23 8.95
N LEU A 84 9.41 -4.65 8.04
CA LEU A 84 9.83 -5.28 6.79
C LEU A 84 11.35 -5.45 6.76
N LEU A 85 11.80 -6.69 6.57
CA LEU A 85 13.20 -7.05 6.38
C LEU A 85 13.46 -7.44 4.92
N SER A 86 14.53 -6.90 4.32
CA SER A 86 15.06 -7.42 3.06
C SER A 86 15.89 -8.68 3.35
N ILE A 87 15.33 -9.85 3.06
CA ILE A 87 16.03 -11.14 3.25
C ILE A 87 16.94 -11.49 2.07
N LYS A 88 16.81 -10.78 0.96
CA LYS A 88 17.71 -10.86 -0.20
C LYS A 88 17.63 -9.54 -0.97
N THR A 89 18.72 -8.78 -0.96
CA THR A 89 18.81 -7.44 -1.56
C THR A 89 19.44 -7.50 -2.95
N GLY A 90 18.97 -6.67 -3.88
CA GLY A 90 19.57 -6.39 -5.18
C GLY A 90 19.59 -7.55 -6.18
N GLY A 91 20.01 -7.30 -7.42
CA GLY A 91 20.18 -8.31 -8.48
C GLY A 91 18.88 -8.94 -8.99
N CYS A 92 17.74 -8.24 -8.89
CA CYS A 92 16.49 -8.67 -9.50
C CYS A 92 16.54 -8.47 -11.02
N SER A 93 16.07 -9.42 -11.80
CA SER A 93 16.10 -9.37 -13.27
C SER A 93 14.97 -8.54 -13.90
N GLU A 94 14.02 -8.06 -13.10
CA GLU A 94 12.93 -7.18 -13.53
C GLU A 94 13.42 -5.76 -13.84
N ASP A 95 12.66 -5.04 -14.67
CA ASP A 95 12.96 -3.67 -15.11
C ASP A 95 12.04 -2.60 -14.50
N CYS A 96 11.46 -2.87 -13.34
CA CYS A 96 10.58 -1.91 -12.67
C CYS A 96 11.28 -0.55 -12.53
N LYS A 97 10.79 0.48 -13.22
CA LYS A 97 11.43 1.80 -13.36
C LYS A 97 11.67 2.56 -12.06
N TYR A 98 11.02 2.14 -10.97
CA TYR A 98 11.16 2.74 -9.64
C TYR A 98 12.10 1.96 -8.72
N CYS A 99 12.55 0.75 -9.11
CA CYS A 99 13.11 -0.20 -8.15
C CYS A 99 14.64 -0.16 -8.09
N ALA A 100 15.18 0.20 -6.94
CA ALA A 100 16.62 0.19 -6.68
C ALA A 100 17.25 -1.20 -6.75
N GLN A 101 16.46 -2.27 -6.64
CA GLN A 101 16.96 -3.65 -6.58
C GLN A 101 17.06 -4.31 -7.97
N SER A 102 16.63 -3.62 -9.03
CA SER A 102 16.80 -4.09 -10.41
C SER A 102 18.27 -4.17 -10.79
N SER A 103 18.67 -5.27 -11.43
CA SER A 103 20.02 -5.42 -11.98
C SER A 103 20.22 -4.63 -13.30
N ARG A 104 19.16 -4.00 -13.78
CA ARG A 104 19.17 -3.22 -15.04
C ARG A 104 19.55 -1.74 -14.83
N TYR A 105 19.63 -1.31 -13.55
CA TYR A 105 19.89 0.09 -13.19
C TYR A 105 21.09 0.19 -12.25
N ASP A 106 21.90 1.21 -12.45
CA ASP A 106 23.02 1.51 -11.54
C ASP A 106 22.53 2.41 -10.40
N THR A 107 22.05 1.76 -9.35
CA THR A 107 21.51 2.42 -8.15
C THR A 107 22.47 2.38 -6.96
N GLY A 108 23.67 1.78 -7.14
CA GLY A 108 24.59 1.49 -6.05
C GLY A 108 24.13 0.34 -5.15
N THR A 109 22.96 -0.25 -5.38
CA THR A 109 22.47 -1.42 -4.60
C THR A 109 23.16 -2.69 -5.04
N LYS A 110 24.01 -3.24 -4.17
CA LYS A 110 24.74 -4.49 -4.45
C LYS A 110 23.83 -5.71 -4.29
N ALA A 111 24.05 -6.70 -5.14
CA ALA A 111 23.37 -8.00 -5.02
C ALA A 111 23.95 -8.80 -3.86
N GLU A 112 23.11 -9.16 -2.90
CA GLU A 112 23.48 -9.94 -1.72
C GLU A 112 22.92 -11.36 -1.81
N LYS A 113 23.49 -12.30 -1.05
CA LYS A 113 22.90 -13.62 -0.85
C LYS A 113 21.71 -13.52 0.10
N ILE A 114 20.86 -14.55 0.11
CA ILE A 114 19.80 -14.66 1.11
C ILE A 114 20.44 -14.74 2.52
N VAL A 115 19.91 -13.94 3.44
CA VAL A 115 20.35 -13.88 4.85
C VAL A 115 20.16 -15.24 5.56
N GLN A 116 20.85 -15.44 6.68
CA GLN A 116 20.67 -16.65 7.48
C GLN A 116 19.36 -16.59 8.28
N VAL A 117 18.85 -17.76 8.69
CA VAL A 117 17.61 -17.85 9.47
C VAL A 117 17.76 -17.08 10.78
N ASP A 118 18.86 -17.27 11.49
CA ASP A 118 19.11 -16.64 12.79
C ASP A 118 19.06 -15.09 12.72
N GLU A 119 19.58 -14.50 11.63
CA GLU A 119 19.50 -13.05 11.39
C GLU A 119 18.05 -12.56 11.27
N VAL A 120 17.20 -13.35 10.58
CA VAL A 120 15.77 -13.04 10.43
C VAL A 120 15.05 -13.13 11.77
N ILE A 121 15.37 -14.17 12.55
CA ILE A 121 14.78 -14.42 13.85
C ILE A 121 15.13 -13.33 14.86
N GLU A 122 16.37 -12.86 14.85
CA GLU A 122 16.79 -11.74 15.69
C GLU A 122 16.07 -10.45 15.30
N ALA A 123 15.98 -10.15 14.01
CA ALA A 123 15.24 -9.00 13.52
C ALA A 123 13.73 -9.08 13.85
N ALA A 124 13.13 -10.27 13.77
CA ALA A 124 11.73 -10.49 14.14
C ALA A 124 11.51 -10.32 15.66
N ARG A 125 12.44 -10.78 16.48
CA ARG A 125 12.40 -10.58 17.92
C ARG A 125 12.49 -9.10 18.31
N GLU A 126 13.41 -8.35 17.68
CA GLU A 126 13.53 -6.91 17.85
C GLU A 126 12.23 -6.19 17.42
N ALA A 127 11.66 -6.54 16.27
CA ALA A 127 10.41 -5.98 15.78
C ALA A 127 9.25 -6.21 16.76
N LYS A 128 9.12 -7.45 17.29
CA LYS A 128 8.10 -7.80 18.28
C LYS A 128 8.27 -7.00 19.57
N ALA A 129 9.48 -6.89 20.09
CA ALA A 129 9.79 -6.12 21.29
C ALA A 129 9.43 -4.63 21.13
N ASN A 130 9.44 -4.12 19.89
CA ASN A 130 9.04 -2.74 19.56
C ASN A 130 7.57 -2.59 19.17
N GLY A 131 6.74 -3.65 19.32
CA GLY A 131 5.31 -3.59 19.17
C GLY A 131 4.80 -3.95 17.77
N SER A 132 5.66 -4.41 16.85
CA SER A 132 5.20 -4.95 15.57
C SER A 132 4.39 -6.22 15.78
N THR A 133 3.28 -6.34 15.05
CA THR A 133 2.39 -7.51 15.10
C THR A 133 2.43 -8.34 13.82
N ARG A 134 3.04 -7.79 12.76
CA ARG A 134 3.34 -8.50 11.52
C ARG A 134 4.80 -8.28 11.13
N PHE A 135 5.46 -9.35 10.72
CA PHE A 135 6.82 -9.30 10.19
C PHE A 135 6.85 -9.72 8.73
N CYS A 136 7.31 -8.80 7.88
CA CYS A 136 7.34 -8.96 6.44
C CYS A 136 8.77 -9.27 5.98
N MET A 137 8.93 -10.21 5.06
CA MET A 137 10.22 -10.63 4.51
C MET A 137 10.22 -10.46 2.99
N GLY A 138 11.04 -9.55 2.47
CA GLY A 138 11.12 -9.25 1.04
C GLY A 138 12.40 -9.80 0.40
N ALA A 139 12.29 -10.42 -0.77
CA ALA A 139 13.42 -10.86 -1.57
C ALA A 139 13.39 -10.28 -2.97
N ALA A 140 14.50 -9.71 -3.43
CA ALA A 140 14.66 -9.14 -4.76
C ALA A 140 14.78 -10.24 -5.83
N TRP A 141 13.69 -10.92 -6.11
CA TRP A 141 13.56 -11.93 -7.17
C TRP A 141 12.38 -11.65 -8.08
N ARG A 142 12.53 -12.04 -9.35
CA ARG A 142 11.43 -12.08 -10.30
C ARG A 142 10.43 -13.17 -9.95
N ASP A 143 10.95 -14.37 -9.63
CA ASP A 143 10.17 -15.56 -9.32
C ASP A 143 10.95 -16.55 -8.43
N MET A 144 10.24 -17.58 -7.98
CA MET A 144 10.82 -18.67 -7.18
C MET A 144 11.24 -19.90 -8.01
N LYS A 145 11.19 -19.84 -9.34
CA LYS A 145 11.53 -20.97 -10.21
C LYS A 145 12.98 -21.41 -10.00
N GLY A 146 13.17 -22.69 -9.75
CA GLY A 146 14.50 -23.29 -9.54
C GLY A 146 15.12 -23.01 -8.15
N ARG A 147 14.42 -22.31 -7.24
CA ARG A 147 14.94 -21.87 -5.92
C ARG A 147 14.49 -22.75 -4.75
N LYS A 148 14.40 -24.07 -4.95
CA LYS A 148 13.89 -25.03 -3.95
C LYS A 148 14.60 -24.94 -2.59
N SER A 149 15.93 -24.76 -2.58
CA SER A 149 16.70 -24.60 -1.34
C SER A 149 16.34 -23.31 -0.59
N ASN A 150 16.20 -22.19 -1.33
CA ASN A 150 15.79 -20.92 -0.73
C ASN A 150 14.36 -21.00 -0.20
N LEU A 151 13.44 -21.65 -0.91
CA LEU A 151 12.06 -21.82 -0.47
C LEU A 151 11.99 -22.58 0.86
N ARG A 152 12.77 -23.69 1.01
CA ARG A 152 12.85 -24.42 2.28
C ARG A 152 13.36 -23.54 3.43
N LYS A 153 14.41 -22.72 3.16
CA LYS A 153 14.96 -21.79 4.14
C LYS A 153 13.92 -20.74 4.56
N ILE A 154 13.17 -20.20 3.59
CA ILE A 154 12.11 -19.22 3.86
C ILE A 154 10.95 -19.87 4.61
N SER A 155 10.58 -21.12 4.29
CA SER A 155 9.56 -21.87 5.04
C SER A 155 9.95 -22.04 6.52
N GLN A 156 11.23 -22.27 6.81
CA GLN A 156 11.74 -22.28 8.18
C GLN A 156 11.59 -20.89 8.84
N MET A 157 12.02 -19.80 8.16
CA MET A 157 11.85 -18.43 8.67
C MET A 157 10.38 -18.13 9.00
N VAL A 158 9.45 -18.50 8.12
CA VAL A 158 8.01 -18.32 8.31
C VAL A 158 7.53 -19.02 9.57
N LYS A 159 7.90 -20.30 9.75
CA LYS A 159 7.53 -21.11 10.91
C LYS A 159 8.00 -20.45 12.21
N GLU A 160 9.28 -20.11 12.31
CA GLU A 160 9.87 -19.53 13.51
C GLU A 160 9.32 -18.13 13.83
N VAL A 161 9.04 -17.29 12.81
CA VAL A 161 8.37 -15.99 13.01
C VAL A 161 6.96 -16.18 13.59
N ASN A 162 6.20 -17.15 13.10
CA ASN A 162 4.86 -17.44 13.62
C ASN A 162 4.89 -18.01 15.05
N GLU A 163 5.87 -18.86 15.37
CA GLU A 163 6.08 -19.40 16.73
C GLU A 163 6.36 -18.30 17.76
N MET A 164 6.89 -17.15 17.32
CA MET A 164 7.03 -15.96 18.17
C MET A 164 5.70 -15.22 18.39
N GLY A 165 4.59 -15.61 17.74
CA GLY A 165 3.31 -14.91 17.79
C GLY A 165 3.22 -13.69 16.88
N LEU A 166 4.09 -13.58 15.85
CA LEU A 166 4.00 -12.58 14.79
C LEU A 166 3.28 -13.15 13.57
N GLU A 167 2.45 -12.37 12.92
CA GLU A 167 1.97 -12.71 11.58
C GLU A 167 3.12 -12.62 10.58
N SER A 168 3.35 -13.67 9.80
CA SER A 168 4.37 -13.66 8.73
C SER A 168 3.79 -13.20 7.40
N CYS A 169 4.55 -12.37 6.66
CA CYS A 169 4.24 -12.00 5.29
C CYS A 169 5.52 -12.11 4.44
N VAL A 170 5.41 -12.61 3.21
CA VAL A 170 6.56 -12.69 2.30
C VAL A 170 6.29 -12.04 0.95
N THR A 171 7.36 -11.53 0.31
CA THR A 171 7.37 -11.01 -1.07
C THR A 171 8.54 -11.66 -1.80
N LEU A 172 8.27 -12.65 -2.66
CA LEU A 172 9.29 -13.48 -3.30
C LEU A 172 9.25 -13.44 -4.83
N GLY A 173 8.50 -12.49 -5.40
CA GLY A 173 8.20 -12.47 -6.83
C GLY A 173 7.05 -13.39 -7.20
N MET A 174 7.06 -13.97 -8.41
CA MET A 174 6.04 -14.91 -8.85
C MET A 174 6.22 -16.29 -8.20
N VAL A 175 5.09 -16.90 -7.83
CA VAL A 175 5.03 -18.23 -7.21
C VAL A 175 3.95 -19.08 -7.88
N ASP A 176 4.22 -20.37 -7.98
CA ASP A 176 3.25 -21.37 -8.43
C ASP A 176 2.50 -22.02 -7.26
N ALA A 177 1.52 -22.87 -7.59
CA ALA A 177 0.66 -23.53 -6.60
C ALA A 177 1.45 -24.46 -5.64
N GLU A 178 2.49 -25.16 -6.14
CA GLU A 178 3.31 -26.06 -5.31
C GLU A 178 4.14 -25.26 -4.29
N GLN A 179 4.74 -24.15 -4.73
CA GLN A 179 5.50 -23.24 -3.87
C GLN A 179 4.60 -22.60 -2.81
N MET A 180 3.38 -22.20 -3.20
CA MET A 180 2.39 -21.66 -2.27
C MET A 180 1.92 -22.70 -1.25
N LYS A 181 1.71 -23.94 -1.70
CA LYS A 181 1.39 -25.04 -0.76
C LYS A 181 2.48 -25.22 0.29
N GLN A 182 3.75 -25.22 -0.11
CA GLN A 182 4.86 -25.35 0.84
C GLN A 182 4.93 -24.19 1.84
N LEU A 183 4.70 -22.95 1.39
CA LEU A 183 4.64 -21.77 2.28
C LEU A 183 3.43 -21.82 3.23
N LYS A 184 2.28 -22.27 2.74
CA LYS A 184 1.08 -22.50 3.56
C LYS A 184 1.33 -23.54 4.65
N ASP A 185 1.91 -24.68 4.28
CA ASP A 185 2.23 -25.77 5.22
C ASP A 185 3.22 -25.31 6.32
N ALA A 186 4.06 -24.30 6.00
CA ALA A 186 4.93 -23.62 6.98
C ALA A 186 4.18 -22.60 7.87
N GLY A 187 2.89 -22.35 7.61
CA GLY A 187 2.05 -21.43 8.38
C GLY A 187 2.06 -20.00 7.87
N LEU A 188 2.44 -19.72 6.60
CA LEU A 188 2.46 -18.37 6.06
C LEU A 188 1.10 -17.69 6.20
N THR A 189 1.08 -16.49 6.84
CA THR A 189 -0.14 -15.72 7.07
C THR A 189 -0.57 -14.95 5.82
N ALA A 190 0.37 -14.28 5.15
CA ALA A 190 0.07 -13.47 3.96
C ALA A 190 1.21 -13.50 2.93
N TYR A 191 0.85 -13.33 1.67
CA TYR A 191 1.81 -13.17 0.57
C TYR A 191 1.59 -11.82 -0.10
N ASN A 192 2.65 -11.02 -0.21
CA ASN A 192 2.59 -9.74 -0.90
C ASN A 192 2.98 -9.89 -2.38
N HIS A 193 2.07 -9.47 -3.25
CA HIS A 193 2.32 -9.34 -4.68
C HIS A 193 1.51 -8.17 -5.23
N ASN A 194 2.15 -7.01 -5.37
CA ASN A 194 1.48 -5.79 -5.78
C ASN A 194 1.11 -5.83 -7.27
N VAL A 195 -0.02 -5.22 -7.63
CA VAL A 195 -0.36 -4.90 -9.03
C VAL A 195 0.33 -3.63 -9.50
N ASP A 196 0.87 -2.85 -8.58
CA ASP A 196 1.64 -1.60 -8.70
C ASP A 196 0.82 -0.39 -9.17
N THR A 197 0.05 -0.50 -10.26
CA THR A 197 -0.75 0.59 -10.85
C THR A 197 -1.94 0.04 -11.61
N SER A 198 -2.60 0.83 -12.47
CA SER A 198 -3.65 0.35 -13.37
C SER A 198 -3.10 -0.61 -14.43
N ARG A 199 -3.96 -1.44 -15.00
CA ARG A 199 -3.62 -2.33 -16.13
C ARG A 199 -3.12 -1.54 -17.33
N GLU A 200 -3.74 -0.39 -17.59
CA GLU A 200 -3.45 0.48 -18.72
C GLU A 200 -2.09 1.14 -18.60
N PHE A 201 -1.75 1.62 -17.42
CA PHE A 201 -0.47 2.32 -17.17
C PHE A 201 0.71 1.37 -16.89
N TYR A 202 0.44 0.15 -16.47
CA TYR A 202 1.45 -0.83 -16.06
C TYR A 202 2.59 -1.04 -17.10
N PRO A 203 2.32 -1.18 -18.42
CA PRO A 203 3.40 -1.35 -19.41
C PRO A 203 4.37 -0.16 -19.50
N SER A 204 3.95 1.02 -19.04
CA SER A 204 4.83 2.20 -18.97
C SER A 204 5.87 2.11 -17.86
N VAL A 205 5.66 1.24 -16.87
CA VAL A 205 6.49 1.10 -15.68
C VAL A 205 7.32 -0.18 -15.68
N ILE A 206 6.75 -1.29 -16.17
CA ILE A 206 7.36 -2.62 -16.15
C ILE A 206 7.09 -3.32 -17.47
N THR A 207 8.15 -3.81 -18.14
CA THR A 207 8.03 -4.51 -19.41
C THR A 207 8.47 -5.99 -19.36
N THR A 208 9.19 -6.37 -18.32
CA THR A 208 9.75 -7.73 -18.17
C THR A 208 8.75 -8.77 -17.68
N ARG A 209 7.55 -8.32 -17.29
CA ARG A 209 6.45 -9.13 -16.77
C ARG A 209 5.12 -8.47 -17.11
N SER A 210 4.14 -9.26 -17.55
CA SER A 210 2.81 -8.75 -17.86
C SER A 210 1.99 -8.46 -16.59
N TYR A 211 0.93 -7.68 -16.72
CA TYR A 211 -0.03 -7.47 -15.65
C TYR A 211 -0.77 -8.77 -15.27
N ASP A 212 -1.04 -9.61 -16.27
CA ASP A 212 -1.70 -10.90 -16.05
C ASP A 212 -0.82 -11.91 -15.30
N ASP A 213 0.51 -11.88 -15.48
CA ASP A 213 1.43 -12.66 -14.63
C ASP A 213 1.32 -12.28 -13.15
N ARG A 214 1.04 -11.00 -12.85
CA ARG A 214 0.79 -10.56 -11.48
C ARG A 214 -0.53 -11.09 -10.95
N LEU A 215 -1.59 -10.97 -11.74
CA LEU A 215 -2.92 -11.48 -11.35
C LEU A 215 -2.89 -13.00 -11.17
N GLN A 216 -2.21 -13.76 -12.04
CA GLN A 216 -2.05 -15.20 -11.89
C GLN A 216 -1.32 -15.56 -10.58
N THR A 217 -0.30 -14.80 -10.21
CA THR A 217 0.39 -15.01 -8.91
C THR A 217 -0.54 -14.75 -7.73
N ILE A 218 -1.35 -13.67 -7.78
CA ILE A 218 -2.34 -13.35 -6.75
C ILE A 218 -3.40 -14.47 -6.66
N GLU A 219 -3.81 -15.03 -7.78
CA GLU A 219 -4.73 -16.16 -7.83
C GLU A 219 -4.14 -17.41 -7.17
N ASN A 220 -2.90 -17.80 -7.53
CA ASN A 220 -2.20 -18.90 -6.89
C ASN A 220 -2.11 -18.75 -5.35
N VAL A 221 -1.88 -17.51 -4.88
CA VAL A 221 -1.86 -17.19 -3.43
C VAL A 221 -3.24 -17.41 -2.83
N ARG A 222 -4.28 -16.84 -3.42
CA ARG A 222 -5.66 -16.96 -2.94
C ARG A 222 -6.12 -18.41 -2.89
N ASP A 223 -5.88 -19.15 -3.97
CA ASP A 223 -6.31 -20.55 -4.11
C ASP A 223 -5.61 -21.48 -3.12
N SER A 224 -4.39 -21.11 -2.67
CA SER A 224 -3.73 -21.79 -1.56
C SER A 224 -4.39 -21.56 -0.21
N GLY A 225 -5.29 -20.56 -0.10
CA GLY A 225 -5.90 -20.10 1.16
C GLY A 225 -4.98 -19.26 2.04
N VAL A 226 -3.84 -18.79 1.52
CA VAL A 226 -3.00 -17.75 2.14
C VAL A 226 -3.61 -16.38 1.84
N LYS A 227 -3.55 -15.45 2.80
CA LYS A 227 -4.09 -14.11 2.64
C LYS A 227 -3.31 -13.31 1.60
N VAL A 228 -4.04 -12.64 0.71
CA VAL A 228 -3.44 -11.79 -0.32
C VAL A 228 -3.14 -10.40 0.26
N CYS A 229 -1.89 -9.94 0.11
CA CYS A 229 -1.51 -8.55 0.28
C CYS A 229 -1.14 -7.99 -1.10
N SER A 230 -1.94 -7.07 -1.64
CA SER A 230 -1.70 -6.52 -2.97
C SER A 230 -2.11 -5.06 -3.02
N GLY A 231 -1.21 -4.20 -3.48
CA GLY A 231 -1.41 -2.77 -3.55
C GLY A 231 -0.65 -2.14 -4.71
N GLY A 232 -0.36 -0.84 -4.59
CA GLY A 232 0.28 -0.08 -5.66
C GLY A 232 1.15 1.06 -5.16
N ILE A 233 1.67 1.78 -6.14
CA ILE A 233 2.56 2.92 -5.95
C ILE A 233 1.94 4.12 -6.66
N LEU A 234 1.80 5.22 -5.94
CA LEU A 234 1.36 6.50 -6.46
C LEU A 234 2.57 7.39 -6.76
N GLY A 235 2.53 8.10 -7.88
CA GLY A 235 3.61 8.98 -8.33
C GLY A 235 4.56 8.35 -9.34
N LEU A 236 4.08 7.35 -10.10
CA LEU A 236 4.83 6.74 -11.20
C LEU A 236 4.72 7.54 -12.51
N GLY A 237 3.94 8.64 -12.52
CA GLY A 237 3.57 9.43 -13.70
C GLY A 237 2.17 9.13 -14.22
N GLU A 238 1.40 8.36 -13.46
CA GLU A 238 0.02 7.97 -13.73
C GLU A 238 -0.96 9.13 -13.53
N THR A 239 -2.17 8.95 -14.01
CA THR A 239 -3.29 9.90 -13.91
C THR A 239 -4.28 9.47 -12.81
N PRO A 240 -5.23 10.35 -12.40
CA PRO A 240 -6.34 9.95 -11.53
C PRO A 240 -7.16 8.77 -12.05
N ASP A 241 -7.32 8.63 -13.36
CA ASP A 241 -8.01 7.48 -13.97
C ASP A 241 -7.25 6.17 -13.74
N ASP A 242 -5.93 6.23 -13.62
CA ASP A 242 -5.11 5.08 -13.28
C ASP A 242 -5.26 4.69 -11.80
N HIS A 243 -5.43 5.67 -10.91
CA HIS A 243 -5.78 5.37 -9.51
C HIS A 243 -7.12 4.64 -9.42
N VAL A 244 -8.11 5.07 -10.20
CA VAL A 244 -9.41 4.38 -10.32
C VAL A 244 -9.22 2.97 -10.90
N GLY A 245 -8.46 2.81 -11.99
CA GLY A 245 -8.18 1.51 -12.62
C GLY A 245 -7.45 0.53 -11.68
N PHE A 246 -6.50 1.04 -10.89
CA PHE A 246 -5.82 0.29 -9.83
C PHE A 246 -6.81 -0.21 -8.77
N LEU A 247 -7.66 0.67 -8.24
CA LEU A 247 -8.66 0.32 -7.24
C LEU A 247 -9.72 -0.62 -7.81
N TYR A 248 -10.14 -0.41 -9.06
CA TYR A 248 -11.07 -1.29 -9.76
C TYR A 248 -10.54 -2.73 -9.84
N THR A 249 -9.28 -2.91 -10.23
CA THR A 249 -8.67 -4.24 -10.27
C THR A 249 -8.74 -4.95 -8.92
N LEU A 250 -8.41 -4.25 -7.82
CA LEU A 250 -8.41 -4.86 -6.49
C LEU A 250 -9.82 -5.12 -5.96
N ALA A 251 -10.74 -4.17 -6.17
CA ALA A 251 -12.10 -4.23 -5.65
C ALA A 251 -13.00 -5.24 -6.40
N THR A 252 -12.62 -5.64 -7.61
CA THR A 252 -13.36 -6.63 -8.43
C THR A 252 -12.75 -8.03 -8.40
N MET A 253 -11.72 -8.25 -7.61
CA MET A 253 -11.22 -9.61 -7.37
C MET A 253 -12.32 -10.48 -6.72
N PRO A 254 -12.37 -11.79 -6.97
CA PRO A 254 -13.37 -12.70 -6.38
C PRO A 254 -13.47 -12.61 -4.87
N SER A 255 -12.36 -12.29 -4.19
CA SER A 255 -12.30 -11.81 -2.81
C SER A 255 -11.31 -10.66 -2.72
N HIS A 256 -11.65 -9.63 -1.96
CA HIS A 256 -10.76 -8.49 -1.77
C HIS A 256 -9.44 -8.93 -1.13
N PRO A 257 -8.31 -8.29 -1.49
CA PRO A 257 -7.07 -8.49 -0.76
C PRO A 257 -7.27 -8.24 0.73
N GLU A 258 -6.66 -9.08 1.55
CA GLU A 258 -6.69 -8.89 3.01
C GLU A 258 -6.01 -7.57 3.40
N SER A 259 -4.98 -7.17 2.64
CA SER A 259 -4.25 -5.93 2.87
C SER A 259 -3.89 -5.24 1.56
N VAL A 260 -4.07 -3.92 1.52
CA VAL A 260 -3.74 -3.05 0.39
C VAL A 260 -2.69 -2.03 0.83
N PRO A 261 -1.40 -2.25 0.52
CA PRO A 261 -0.38 -1.23 0.71
C PRO A 261 -0.50 -0.12 -0.35
N ILE A 262 -0.59 1.11 0.11
CA ILE A 262 -0.51 2.32 -0.69
C ILE A 262 0.89 2.90 -0.45
N ASN A 263 1.72 2.85 -1.49
CA ASN A 263 3.05 3.41 -1.49
C ASN A 263 3.02 4.79 -2.17
N ARG A 264 3.76 5.73 -1.64
CA ARG A 264 4.14 6.95 -2.34
C ARG A 264 5.54 6.75 -2.92
N LEU A 265 5.71 7.04 -4.20
CA LEU A 265 7.02 6.89 -4.86
C LEU A 265 8.11 7.62 -4.06
N VAL A 266 9.17 6.89 -3.78
CA VAL A 266 10.44 7.44 -3.30
C VAL A 266 11.41 7.40 -4.46
N PRO A 267 11.73 8.55 -5.08
CA PRO A 267 12.67 8.60 -6.19
C PRO A 267 14.04 8.12 -5.75
N ILE A 268 14.62 7.17 -6.47
CA ILE A 268 15.93 6.59 -6.14
C ILE A 268 16.89 6.91 -7.29
N LYS A 269 17.99 7.57 -6.96
CA LYS A 269 19.04 7.89 -7.93
C LYS A 269 19.51 6.64 -8.68
N GLY A 270 19.66 6.75 -9.98
CA GLY A 270 20.06 5.65 -10.86
C GLY A 270 18.88 4.83 -11.41
N THR A 271 17.65 5.00 -10.91
CA THR A 271 16.45 4.46 -11.55
C THR A 271 15.88 5.44 -12.58
N PRO A 272 15.15 4.96 -13.62
CA PRO A 272 14.51 5.87 -14.58
C PRO A 272 13.60 6.91 -13.93
N LEU A 273 12.72 6.52 -13.01
CA LEU A 273 11.82 7.44 -12.31
C LEU A 273 12.57 8.33 -11.29
N GLY A 274 13.71 7.89 -10.79
CA GLY A 274 14.57 8.72 -9.94
C GLY A 274 15.22 9.87 -10.71
N ALA A 275 15.47 9.71 -12.00
CA ALA A 275 15.96 10.77 -12.88
C ALA A 275 14.88 11.82 -13.22
N GLU A 276 13.60 11.46 -13.10
CA GLU A 276 12.46 12.32 -13.40
C GLU A 276 11.83 12.95 -12.15
N GLN A 277 12.51 12.87 -11.01
CA GLN A 277 12.01 13.27 -9.68
C GLN A 277 11.37 14.67 -9.65
N GLU A 278 11.94 15.65 -10.36
CA GLU A 278 11.42 17.01 -10.39
C GLU A 278 10.09 17.14 -11.14
N LYS A 279 9.77 16.18 -12.00
CA LYS A 279 8.57 16.16 -12.84
C LYS A 279 7.41 15.38 -12.22
N ILE A 280 7.73 14.44 -11.32
CA ILE A 280 6.77 13.47 -10.79
C ILE A 280 6.57 13.72 -9.29
N GLN A 281 5.66 14.65 -8.97
CA GLN A 281 5.23 14.85 -7.59
C GLN A 281 3.77 14.46 -7.46
N ILE A 282 3.48 13.46 -6.63
CA ILE A 282 2.11 13.13 -6.30
C ILE A 282 1.58 14.09 -5.24
N PRO A 283 0.48 14.83 -5.49
CA PRO A 283 -0.12 15.67 -4.49
C PRO A 283 -0.73 14.82 -3.36
N PHE A 284 -0.72 15.35 -2.15
CA PHE A 284 -1.16 14.61 -0.97
C PHE A 284 -2.66 14.23 -1.04
N ASP A 285 -3.49 15.05 -1.64
CA ASP A 285 -4.92 14.75 -1.82
C ASP A 285 -5.17 13.50 -2.67
N ALA A 286 -4.29 13.17 -3.63
CA ALA A 286 -4.39 11.92 -4.39
C ALA A 286 -4.15 10.69 -3.51
N VAL A 287 -3.23 10.78 -2.53
CA VAL A 287 -3.02 9.71 -1.54
C VAL A 287 -4.26 9.53 -0.67
N LEU A 288 -4.83 10.65 -0.18
CA LEU A 288 -6.07 10.63 0.61
C LEU A 288 -7.25 10.06 -0.18
N ARG A 289 -7.44 10.50 -1.43
CA ARG A 289 -8.52 10.00 -2.30
C ARG A 289 -8.39 8.50 -2.53
N THR A 290 -7.18 8.04 -2.84
CA THR A 290 -6.92 6.61 -3.05
C THR A 290 -7.20 5.79 -1.79
N ALA A 291 -6.74 6.25 -0.62
CA ALA A 291 -6.97 5.56 0.65
C ALA A 291 -8.45 5.54 1.04
N ALA A 292 -9.13 6.68 0.93
CA ALA A 292 -10.54 6.80 1.26
C ALA A 292 -11.43 5.96 0.32
N THR A 293 -11.15 6.02 -0.99
CA THR A 293 -11.88 5.20 -1.98
C THR A 293 -11.63 3.71 -1.74
N ALA A 294 -10.37 3.31 -1.48
CA ALA A 294 -10.04 1.92 -1.14
C ALA A 294 -10.84 1.41 0.07
N ARG A 295 -10.98 2.23 1.13
CA ARG A 295 -11.77 1.88 2.32
C ARG A 295 -13.25 1.67 1.99
N ILE A 296 -13.82 2.51 1.12
CA ILE A 296 -15.23 2.42 0.76
C ILE A 296 -15.51 1.18 -0.09
N VAL A 297 -14.67 0.94 -1.11
CA VAL A 297 -14.92 -0.18 -2.05
C VAL A 297 -14.41 -1.53 -1.55
N MET A 298 -13.53 -1.54 -0.55
CA MET A 298 -12.99 -2.74 0.10
C MET A 298 -13.07 -2.60 1.64
N PRO A 299 -14.26 -2.62 2.22
CA PRO A 299 -14.51 -2.15 3.59
C PRO A 299 -13.81 -2.97 4.69
N SER A 300 -13.59 -4.26 4.51
CA SER A 300 -12.92 -5.14 5.48
C SER A 300 -11.40 -5.26 5.30
N THR A 301 -10.85 -4.66 4.24
CA THR A 301 -9.42 -4.72 3.91
C THR A 301 -8.59 -3.88 4.89
N ILE A 302 -7.39 -4.35 5.22
CA ILE A 302 -6.37 -3.56 5.92
C ILE A 302 -5.72 -2.62 4.91
N ILE A 303 -5.91 -1.31 5.06
CA ILE A 303 -5.29 -0.31 4.21
C ILE A 303 -4.03 0.22 4.88
N ARG A 304 -2.90 0.09 4.19
CA ARG A 304 -1.59 0.39 4.77
C ARG A 304 -0.92 1.56 4.07
N LEU A 305 -0.46 2.55 4.86
CA LEU A 305 0.57 3.47 4.39
C LEU A 305 1.91 2.74 4.40
N ALA A 306 2.51 2.67 3.21
CA ALA A 306 3.72 1.89 3.00
C ALA A 306 4.93 2.78 2.65
N ALA A 307 5.67 2.54 1.58
CA ALA A 307 6.82 3.34 1.22
C ALA A 307 6.46 4.82 1.02
N GLY A 308 7.40 5.71 1.34
CA GLY A 308 7.23 7.16 1.22
C GLY A 308 6.52 7.82 2.41
N ARG A 309 5.99 7.06 3.38
CA ARG A 309 5.34 7.62 4.57
C ARG A 309 6.25 8.57 5.36
N TYR A 310 7.52 8.27 5.48
CA TYR A 310 8.50 9.11 6.18
C TYR A 310 8.68 10.52 5.58
N THR A 311 8.23 10.73 4.34
CA THR A 311 8.23 12.05 3.68
C THR A 311 6.95 12.85 3.96
N MET A 312 5.97 12.27 4.64
CA MET A 312 4.68 12.89 4.93
C MET A 312 4.72 13.61 6.28
N LYS A 313 4.09 14.77 6.35
CA LYS A 313 3.90 15.48 7.62
C LYS A 313 3.06 14.64 8.58
N GLU A 314 3.21 14.83 9.85
CA GLU A 314 2.41 14.15 10.87
C GLU A 314 0.90 14.36 10.66
N THR A 315 0.48 15.60 10.36
CA THR A 315 -0.92 15.93 10.06
C THR A 315 -1.46 15.18 8.84
N ASP A 316 -0.62 14.98 7.82
CA ASP A 316 -0.99 14.25 6.62
C ASP A 316 -1.23 12.76 6.93
N GLN A 317 -0.38 12.18 7.78
CA GLN A 317 -0.55 10.81 8.26
C GLN A 317 -1.83 10.66 9.11
N ALA A 318 -2.12 11.63 9.99
CA ALA A 318 -3.35 11.66 10.78
C ALA A 318 -4.60 11.73 9.88
N MET A 319 -4.57 12.54 8.82
CA MET A 319 -5.65 12.59 7.83
C MET A 319 -5.84 11.26 7.10
N CYS A 320 -4.75 10.50 6.85
CA CYS A 320 -4.86 9.16 6.28
C CYS A 320 -5.54 8.17 7.25
N PHE A 321 -5.26 8.24 8.56
CA PHE A 321 -5.99 7.42 9.54
C PHE A 321 -7.48 7.79 9.58
N MET A 322 -7.82 9.09 9.51
CA MET A 322 -9.23 9.52 9.35
C MET A 322 -9.85 8.98 8.07
N ALA A 323 -9.12 8.92 6.98
CA ALA A 323 -9.56 8.34 5.71
C ALA A 323 -9.57 6.79 5.70
N GLY A 324 -9.43 6.14 6.86
CA GLY A 324 -9.61 4.70 7.02
C GLY A 324 -8.37 3.85 6.81
N VAL A 325 -7.18 4.45 6.77
CA VAL A 325 -5.92 3.71 6.89
C VAL A 325 -5.85 3.11 8.30
N ASN A 326 -5.43 1.85 8.39
CA ASN A 326 -5.31 1.14 9.66
C ASN A 326 -4.09 0.21 9.74
N ALA A 327 -3.06 0.49 8.94
CA ALA A 327 -1.77 -0.17 9.05
C ALA A 327 -0.63 0.74 8.58
N ILE A 328 0.56 0.54 9.14
CA ILE A 328 1.79 1.23 8.75
C ILE A 328 2.97 0.27 8.75
N PHE A 329 4.02 0.61 7.98
CA PHE A 329 5.34 0.04 8.19
C PHE A 329 6.11 0.90 9.19
N THR A 330 6.81 0.23 10.12
CA THR A 330 7.63 0.84 11.18
C THR A 330 8.95 0.07 11.31
N GLY A 331 10.00 0.75 11.77
CA GLY A 331 11.30 0.11 12.01
C GLY A 331 12.47 0.89 11.43
N LYS A 332 13.65 0.29 11.44
CA LYS A 332 14.90 0.95 11.03
C LYS A 332 14.93 1.27 9.54
N LYS A 333 14.40 0.39 8.71
CA LYS A 333 14.49 0.48 7.25
C LYS A 333 13.38 -0.33 6.59
N MET A 334 12.97 0.10 5.41
CA MET A 334 12.01 -0.59 4.57
C MET A 334 12.65 -0.97 3.23
N LEU A 335 13.10 -2.20 3.06
CA LEU A 335 13.92 -2.69 1.94
C LEU A 335 15.15 -1.80 1.70
N THR A 336 15.09 -0.91 0.71
CA THR A 336 16.16 0.01 0.33
C THR A 336 15.88 1.48 0.70
N THR A 337 14.71 1.77 1.28
CA THR A 337 14.29 3.15 1.63
C THR A 337 14.21 3.36 3.13
N MET A 338 14.18 4.61 3.55
CA MET A 338 13.97 5.00 4.94
C MET A 338 12.56 4.60 5.41
N CYS A 339 12.41 4.39 6.71
CA CYS A 339 11.16 4.18 7.40
C CYS A 339 11.09 5.10 8.61
N ASN A 340 9.91 5.40 9.12
CA ASN A 340 9.78 5.99 10.44
C ASN A 340 10.23 4.99 11.50
N GLY A 341 10.97 5.47 12.50
CA GLY A 341 11.45 4.64 13.59
C GLY A 341 10.32 4.16 14.51
N TRP A 342 10.58 3.10 15.26
CA TRP A 342 9.60 2.57 16.22
C TRP A 342 9.16 3.60 17.26
N ASP A 343 10.09 4.38 17.81
CA ASP A 343 9.78 5.35 18.85
C ASP A 343 8.99 6.54 18.30
N GLU A 344 9.31 7.01 17.09
CA GLU A 344 8.53 8.03 16.36
C GLU A 344 7.08 7.56 16.17
N ASP A 345 6.88 6.30 15.77
CA ASP A 345 5.55 5.76 15.53
C ASP A 345 4.79 5.50 16.85
N LYS A 346 5.45 5.07 17.91
CA LYS A 346 4.83 4.98 19.26
C LYS A 346 4.30 6.34 19.71
N GLU A 347 5.11 7.40 19.55
CA GLU A 347 4.70 8.75 19.90
C GLU A 347 3.57 9.27 19.03
N LEU A 348 3.62 9.03 17.71
CA LEU A 348 2.55 9.34 16.78
C LEU A 348 1.23 8.70 17.24
N LEU A 349 1.24 7.39 17.49
CA LEU A 349 0.04 6.66 17.91
C LEU A 349 -0.50 7.19 19.24
N ARG A 350 0.38 7.38 20.23
CA ARG A 350 0.01 7.94 21.55
C ARG A 350 -0.66 9.30 21.43
N LYS A 351 -0.07 10.20 20.64
CA LYS A 351 -0.56 11.58 20.45
C LYS A 351 -1.93 11.62 19.81
N TRP A 352 -2.22 10.73 18.86
CA TRP A 352 -3.49 10.66 18.13
C TRP A 352 -4.49 9.67 18.70
N GLY A 353 -4.23 9.11 19.90
CA GLY A 353 -5.14 8.17 20.57
C GLY A 353 -5.30 6.84 19.84
N LEU A 354 -4.26 6.42 19.12
CA LEU A 354 -4.22 5.15 18.39
C LEU A 354 -3.44 4.09 19.19
N LYS A 355 -3.71 2.83 18.92
CA LYS A 355 -3.06 1.68 19.58
C LYS A 355 -2.67 0.61 18.56
N PRO A 356 -1.62 -0.19 18.82
CA PRO A 356 -1.27 -1.32 17.97
C PRO A 356 -2.41 -2.36 17.91
N MET A 357 -2.75 -2.80 16.69
CA MET A 357 -3.64 -3.94 16.45
C MET A 357 -2.95 -5.23 16.88
N LYS A 358 -3.64 -6.14 17.54
CA LYS A 358 -3.09 -7.43 17.97
C LYS A 358 -2.82 -8.38 16.78
N SER A 359 -1.80 -9.23 16.91
CA SER A 359 -1.54 -10.32 15.96
C SER A 359 -2.65 -11.36 16.03
N PHE A 360 -3.07 -11.88 14.88
CA PHE A 360 -4.06 -12.95 14.70
C PHE A 360 -5.47 -12.68 15.27
N GLU A 361 -5.66 -11.67 16.13
CA GLU A 361 -6.91 -11.34 16.80
C GLU A 361 -7.65 -10.20 16.09
N ARG A 362 -7.87 -10.32 14.77
CA ARG A 362 -8.62 -9.29 14.06
C ARG A 362 -10.11 -9.46 14.30
N THR A 363 -10.69 -8.55 15.01
CA THR A 363 -12.14 -8.38 15.05
C THR A 363 -12.56 -7.56 13.83
N VAL A 364 -12.80 -8.21 12.71
CA VAL A 364 -13.66 -7.63 11.68
C VAL A 364 -15.05 -7.65 12.28
N LYS A 365 -15.56 -6.49 12.70
CA LYS A 365 -16.94 -6.37 13.14
C LYS A 365 -17.82 -6.83 11.98
N GLN A 366 -18.60 -7.88 12.17
CA GLN A 366 -19.73 -8.13 11.28
C GLN A 366 -20.72 -7.00 11.55
N PRO A 367 -21.18 -6.26 10.52
CA PRO A 367 -22.18 -5.23 10.73
C PRO A 367 -23.41 -5.92 11.32
N GLU A 368 -23.75 -5.59 12.56
CA GLU A 368 -25.05 -5.95 13.12
C GLU A 368 -26.10 -5.30 12.22
N LEU A 369 -26.93 -6.12 11.61
CA LEU A 369 -28.15 -5.68 10.95
C LEU A 369 -29.05 -5.16 12.06
N GLU A 370 -29.03 -3.84 12.32
CA GLU A 370 -30.16 -3.21 13.00
C GLU A 370 -31.37 -3.37 12.08
N LEU A 371 -32.29 -4.28 12.49
CA LEU A 371 -33.60 -4.52 11.88
C LEU A 371 -34.50 -3.28 12.09
#